data_491588da5c30370c55a1da3004e102ec
#
_entry.id   491588da5c30370c55a1da3004e102ec
#
_cell.length_a   1.000
_cell.length_b   1.000
_cell.length_c   1.000
_cell.angle_alpha   90.00
_cell.angle_beta   90.00
_cell.angle_gamma   90.00
#
_symmetry.space_group_name_H-M   'P 1'
#
loop_
_entity.id
_entity.type
_entity.pdbx_description
1 polymer ?
#
loop_
_entity_poly.entity_id
_entity_poly.type
_entity_poly.pdbx_seq_one_letter_code
_entity_poly.pdbx_strand_id
1 'polypeptide(L)'
;EAIKLAHFLDLFTIAFVVDAEQARKMTLAGADVICAHLGLTKGGFLGAKKYISINDARKISDEIFNASDEIRSDVIKMIYAGPANTPIDMLYLYQNTKCQGYIGGSTFDRIPTERAILNTTKAFKSYGSFDEKDPMSKLLNGNWNPGDYVEFVKKYIEEHYMKEIQLRDLAVVAHVSGSYLSVKFKKEVGCSFTEYLVRFRMNKAKELFEQKNASCKEVAAMVGY
;
A
#
# COMPACT_ATOMS: atom_id res chain seq x y z
N GLU A 1 26.32 14.03 16.38
CA GLU A 1 27.31 14.86 15.70
C GLU A 1 26.95 15.14 14.25
N ALA A 2 26.62 14.13 13.42
CA ALA A 2 26.31 14.32 11.99
C ALA A 2 25.17 15.31 11.75
N ILE A 3 24.05 15.23 12.50
CA ILE A 3 22.92 16.16 12.39
C ILE A 3 23.34 17.60 12.72
N LYS A 4 24.16 17.80 13.78
CA LYS A 4 24.69 19.12 14.16
C LYS A 4 25.61 19.71 13.10
N LEU A 5 26.46 18.88 12.49
CA LEU A 5 27.29 19.28 11.38
C LEU A 5 26.49 19.64 10.14
N ALA A 6 25.47 18.85 9.83
CA ALA A 6 24.55 19.14 8.71
C ALA A 6 23.89 20.52 8.89
N HIS A 7 23.36 20.81 10.09
CA HIS A 7 22.75 22.10 10.38
C HIS A 7 23.78 23.25 10.36
N PHE A 8 25.02 23.02 10.79
CA PHE A 8 26.06 24.01 10.65
C PHE A 8 26.34 24.37 9.18
N LEU A 9 26.08 23.41 8.26
CA LEU A 9 26.21 23.59 6.81
C LEU A 9 24.90 23.98 6.14
N ASP A 10 23.87 24.37 6.91
CA ASP A 10 22.52 24.73 6.43
C ASP A 10 21.84 23.61 5.63
N LEU A 11 22.04 22.36 6.04
CA LEU A 11 21.47 21.18 5.40
C LEU A 11 20.27 20.64 6.19
N PHE A 12 19.21 20.30 5.46
CA PHE A 12 18.04 19.62 6.01
C PHE A 12 18.34 18.14 6.28
N THR A 13 17.87 17.61 7.41
CA THR A 13 18.23 16.29 7.90
C THR A 13 17.04 15.34 8.00
N ILE A 14 17.22 14.11 7.51
CA ILE A 14 16.25 13.02 7.64
C ILE A 14 16.89 11.88 8.42
N ALA A 15 16.36 11.58 9.60
CA ALA A 15 16.81 10.49 10.43
C ALA A 15 15.91 9.26 10.27
N PHE A 16 16.44 8.18 9.69
CA PHE A 16 15.77 6.88 9.68
C PHE A 16 15.93 6.20 11.03
N VAL A 17 14.82 5.77 11.63
CA VAL A 17 14.78 5.15 12.95
C VAL A 17 13.89 3.90 12.92
N VAL A 18 14.20 2.92 13.74
CA VAL A 18 13.48 1.63 13.78
C VAL A 18 12.72 1.42 15.10
N ASP A 19 12.97 2.27 16.10
CA ASP A 19 12.36 2.19 17.43
C ASP A 19 12.23 3.56 18.11
N ALA A 20 11.51 3.59 19.23
CA ALA A 20 11.25 4.78 20.02
C ALA A 20 12.53 5.38 20.65
N GLU A 21 13.52 4.55 21.01
CA GLU A 21 14.76 5.03 21.61
C GLU A 21 15.58 5.81 20.59
N GLN A 22 15.72 5.30 19.38
CA GLN A 22 16.39 6.00 18.28
C GLN A 22 15.64 7.28 17.91
N ALA A 23 14.30 7.26 17.89
CA ALA A 23 13.50 8.46 17.64
C ALA A 23 13.81 9.56 18.65
N ARG A 24 13.83 9.27 19.96
CA ARG A 24 14.21 10.24 20.99
C ARG A 24 15.62 10.80 20.77
N LYS A 25 16.59 9.93 20.52
CA LYS A 25 18.00 10.34 20.30
C LYS A 25 18.15 11.25 19.10
N MET A 26 17.52 10.92 17.96
CA MET A 26 17.64 11.71 16.74
C MET A 26 16.88 13.04 16.85
N THR A 27 15.71 13.05 17.52
CA THR A 27 14.97 14.28 17.79
C THR A 27 15.74 15.21 18.72
N LEU A 28 16.37 14.69 19.79
CA LEU A 28 17.26 15.45 20.69
C LEU A 28 18.49 16.00 19.96
N ALA A 29 18.99 15.28 18.96
CA ALA A 29 20.11 15.74 18.14
C ALA A 29 19.71 16.86 17.16
N GLY A 30 18.40 17.13 17.02
CA GLY A 30 17.86 18.21 16.19
C GLY A 30 17.39 17.78 14.80
N ALA A 31 17.17 16.48 14.52
CA ALA A 31 16.72 16.05 13.20
C ALA A 31 15.44 16.78 12.77
N ASP A 32 15.37 17.20 11.50
CA ASP A 32 14.20 17.87 10.93
C ASP A 32 13.07 16.89 10.63
N VAL A 33 13.43 15.67 10.23
CA VAL A 33 12.52 14.59 9.94
C VAL A 33 12.88 13.35 10.74
N ILE A 34 11.90 12.76 11.38
CA ILE A 34 11.95 11.39 11.91
C ILE A 34 11.20 10.46 10.96
N CYS A 35 11.93 9.56 10.33
CA CYS A 35 11.38 8.60 9.37
C CYS A 35 11.36 7.20 9.98
N ALA A 36 10.16 6.67 10.25
CA ALA A 36 9.96 5.31 10.71
C ALA A 36 10.32 4.31 9.60
N HIS A 37 11.42 3.57 9.78
CA HIS A 37 11.88 2.54 8.85
C HIS A 37 11.23 1.20 9.21
N LEU A 38 10.26 0.75 8.41
CA LEU A 38 9.40 -0.41 8.69
C LEU A 38 9.95 -1.74 8.12
N GLY A 39 11.23 -1.80 7.84
CA GLY A 39 11.89 -2.98 7.27
C GLY A 39 12.08 -2.88 5.76
N LEU A 40 12.41 -4.01 5.13
CA LEU A 40 12.60 -4.08 3.68
C LEU A 40 11.29 -3.96 2.93
N THR A 41 11.29 -3.29 1.78
CA THR A 41 10.09 -3.07 0.96
C THR A 41 9.50 -4.38 0.44
N LYS A 42 8.24 -4.62 0.76
CA LYS A 42 7.43 -5.72 0.23
C LYS A 42 7.12 -5.47 -1.26
N GLY A 43 6.93 -6.53 -2.03
CA GLY A 43 6.39 -6.48 -3.39
C GLY A 43 7.46 -6.45 -4.49
N GLY A 44 7.02 -6.76 -5.71
CA GLY A 44 7.88 -7.07 -6.85
C GLY A 44 8.51 -8.47 -6.72
N PHE A 45 9.37 -8.83 -7.67
CA PHE A 45 10.04 -10.14 -7.69
C PHE A 45 11.16 -10.24 -6.65
N LEU A 46 11.86 -9.12 -6.41
CA LEU A 46 12.99 -9.03 -5.49
C LEU A 46 12.60 -8.42 -4.13
N GLY A 47 11.32 -8.23 -3.86
CA GLY A 47 10.85 -7.68 -2.60
C GLY A 47 10.99 -8.61 -1.41
N ALA A 48 10.89 -8.05 -0.22
CA ALA A 48 10.96 -8.82 1.03
C ALA A 48 9.89 -9.92 1.06
N LYS A 49 10.33 -11.15 1.34
CA LYS A 49 9.43 -12.30 1.54
C LYS A 49 8.87 -12.34 2.96
N LYS A 50 9.62 -11.80 3.93
CA LYS A 50 9.17 -11.62 5.32
C LYS A 50 9.04 -10.12 5.60
N TYR A 51 7.88 -9.71 6.08
CA TYR A 51 7.55 -8.33 6.42
C TYR A 51 6.50 -8.32 7.53
N ILE A 52 6.42 -7.23 8.26
CA ILE A 52 5.42 -7.00 9.30
C ILE A 52 4.04 -6.74 8.68
N SER A 53 2.98 -6.94 9.46
CA SER A 53 1.63 -6.57 9.02
C SER A 53 1.48 -5.03 8.96
N ILE A 54 0.51 -4.54 8.20
CA ILE A 54 0.23 -3.09 8.15
C ILE A 54 -0.24 -2.57 9.52
N ASN A 55 -0.91 -3.40 10.32
CA ASN A 55 -1.33 -3.06 11.68
C ASN A 55 -0.12 -2.95 12.64
N ASP A 56 0.86 -3.83 12.51
CA ASP A 56 2.09 -3.73 13.30
C ASP A 56 2.93 -2.54 12.85
N ALA A 57 2.99 -2.27 11.55
CA ALA A 57 3.59 -1.05 11.00
C ALA A 57 2.98 0.22 11.61
N ARG A 58 1.63 0.26 11.73
CA ARG A 58 0.93 1.36 12.39
C ARG A 58 1.38 1.51 13.85
N LYS A 59 1.39 0.42 14.64
CA LYS A 59 1.79 0.47 16.06
C LYS A 59 3.21 0.96 16.23
N ILE A 60 4.15 0.41 15.46
CA ILE A 60 5.57 0.82 15.50
C ILE A 60 5.72 2.30 15.13
N SER A 61 4.99 2.76 14.11
CA SER A 61 5.00 4.17 13.72
C SER A 61 4.46 5.07 14.81
N ASP A 62 3.35 4.69 15.48
CA ASP A 62 2.80 5.44 16.61
C ASP A 62 3.80 5.53 17.78
N GLU A 63 4.48 4.43 18.13
CA GLU A 63 5.50 4.41 19.18
C GLU A 63 6.67 5.36 18.85
N ILE A 64 7.17 5.31 17.62
CA ILE A 64 8.24 6.17 17.13
C ILE A 64 7.83 7.65 17.15
N PHE A 65 6.64 7.96 16.64
CA PHE A 65 6.17 9.35 16.53
C PHE A 65 5.82 9.95 17.89
N ASN A 66 5.22 9.17 18.79
CA ASN A 66 4.96 9.63 20.15
C ASN A 66 6.26 9.90 20.92
N ALA A 67 7.26 9.03 20.76
CA ALA A 67 8.58 9.23 21.34
C ALA A 67 9.30 10.49 20.81
N SER A 68 9.07 10.87 19.57
CA SER A 68 9.56 12.15 19.02
C SER A 68 8.82 13.32 19.61
N ASP A 69 7.49 13.23 19.75
CA ASP A 69 6.65 14.31 20.30
C ASP A 69 6.95 14.63 21.76
N GLU A 70 7.40 13.64 22.53
CA GLU A 70 7.86 13.84 23.91
C GLU A 70 9.06 14.82 23.99
N ILE A 71 9.84 14.91 22.92
CA ILE A 71 11.03 15.76 22.84
C ILE A 71 10.74 17.07 22.09
N ARG A 72 10.13 16.95 20.90
CA ARG A 72 9.83 18.08 20.01
C ARG A 72 8.67 17.73 19.08
N SER A 73 7.56 18.42 19.19
CA SER A 73 6.31 18.10 18.46
C SER A 73 6.31 18.59 17.00
N ASP A 74 7.15 19.56 16.65
CA ASP A 74 7.25 20.17 15.32
C ASP A 74 8.09 19.37 14.33
N VAL A 75 8.74 18.27 14.74
CA VAL A 75 9.51 17.40 13.87
C VAL A 75 8.59 16.75 12.82
N ILE A 76 9.02 16.75 11.58
CA ILE A 76 8.26 16.12 10.48
C ILE A 76 8.31 14.60 10.62
N LYS A 77 7.18 13.95 10.51
CA LYS A 77 7.00 12.50 10.70
C LYS A 77 6.76 11.81 9.37
N MET A 78 7.66 10.93 8.99
CA MET A 78 7.59 10.20 7.73
C MET A 78 7.68 8.69 7.93
N ILE A 79 7.25 7.94 6.94
CA ILE A 79 7.33 6.47 6.90
C ILE A 79 8.13 6.05 5.67
N TYR A 80 8.90 4.96 5.81
CA TYR A 80 9.68 4.36 4.73
C TYR A 80 9.54 2.84 4.73
N ALA A 81 9.32 2.28 3.54
CA ALA A 81 9.45 0.85 3.23
C ALA A 81 8.49 -0.11 4.00
N GLY A 82 8.91 -1.33 4.25
CA GLY A 82 8.13 -2.37 4.91
C GLY A 82 6.88 -2.78 4.11
N PRO A 83 5.73 -2.95 4.79
CA PRO A 83 4.47 -3.32 4.15
C PRO A 83 3.80 -2.16 3.41
N ALA A 84 4.19 -0.90 3.67
CA ALA A 84 3.63 0.31 3.08
C ALA A 84 4.22 0.54 1.69
N ASN A 85 3.70 -0.13 0.68
CA ASN A 85 4.22 -0.07 -0.68
C ASN A 85 3.15 0.21 -1.75
N THR A 86 1.93 0.50 -1.33
CA THR A 86 0.84 0.95 -2.20
C THR A 86 0.23 2.25 -1.68
N PRO A 87 -0.41 3.07 -2.53
CA PRO A 87 -1.11 4.27 -2.08
C PRO A 87 -2.15 4.00 -0.98
N ILE A 88 -2.79 2.84 -0.99
CA ILE A 88 -3.81 2.47 0.00
C ILE A 88 -3.18 2.10 1.35
N ASP A 89 -2.05 1.40 1.35
CA ASP A 89 -1.30 1.16 2.58
C ASP A 89 -0.92 2.50 3.24
N MET A 90 -0.47 3.47 2.42
CA MET A 90 -0.15 4.80 2.91
C MET A 90 -1.37 5.60 3.37
N LEU A 91 -2.49 5.52 2.66
CA LEU A 91 -3.73 6.16 3.08
C LEU A 91 -4.16 5.66 4.47
N TYR A 92 -4.08 4.34 4.69
CA TYR A 92 -4.35 3.75 6.00
C TYR A 92 -3.43 4.32 7.09
N LEU A 93 -2.12 4.43 6.83
CA LEU A 93 -1.16 4.97 7.79
C LEU A 93 -1.36 6.47 8.05
N TYR A 94 -1.66 7.27 7.02
CA TYR A 94 -2.00 8.69 7.18
C TYR A 94 -3.25 8.90 8.04
N GLN A 95 -4.25 8.06 7.90
CA GLN A 95 -5.50 8.18 8.66
C GLN A 95 -5.38 7.67 10.10
N ASN A 96 -4.44 6.79 10.41
CA ASN A 96 -4.34 6.10 11.68
C ASN A 96 -3.04 6.35 12.44
N THR A 97 -2.19 7.26 11.98
CA THR A 97 -0.96 7.70 12.66
C THR A 97 -0.76 9.20 12.47
N LYS A 98 0.28 9.76 13.12
CA LYS A 98 0.72 11.14 12.90
C LYS A 98 1.62 11.32 11.68
N CYS A 99 1.64 10.37 10.76
CA CYS A 99 2.47 10.40 9.57
C CYS A 99 2.07 11.56 8.64
N GLN A 100 3.05 12.36 8.21
CA GLN A 100 2.87 13.52 7.34
C GLN A 100 3.38 13.29 5.92
N GLY A 101 4.21 12.24 5.71
CA GLY A 101 4.79 11.96 4.41
C GLY A 101 5.35 10.55 4.27
N TYR A 102 5.65 10.17 3.04
CA TYR A 102 6.21 8.89 2.67
C TYR A 102 7.51 9.06 1.89
N ILE A 103 8.53 8.32 2.28
CA ILE A 103 9.78 8.23 1.53
C ILE A 103 9.78 6.90 0.77
N GLY A 104 9.80 6.96 -0.54
CA GLY A 104 9.77 5.78 -1.41
C GLY A 104 11.08 5.61 -2.15
N GLY A 105 11.59 4.38 -2.16
CA GLY A 105 12.65 3.92 -3.06
C GLY A 105 12.07 2.88 -4.01
N SER A 106 12.23 1.61 -3.67
CA SER A 106 11.74 0.46 -4.48
C SER A 106 10.27 0.53 -4.88
N THR A 107 9.45 1.27 -4.16
CA THR A 107 8.03 1.50 -4.48
C THR A 107 7.87 2.30 -5.76
N PHE A 108 8.76 3.28 -6.00
CA PHE A 108 8.66 4.19 -7.15
C PHE A 108 9.54 3.78 -8.34
N ASP A 109 10.64 3.09 -8.09
CA ASP A 109 11.57 2.69 -9.13
C ASP A 109 11.52 1.19 -9.45
N ARG A 110 11.92 0.34 -8.52
CA ARG A 110 12.09 -1.10 -8.74
C ARG A 110 10.79 -1.82 -9.07
N ILE A 111 9.75 -1.66 -8.25
CA ILE A 111 8.49 -2.41 -8.42
C ILE A 111 7.78 -2.07 -9.73
N PRO A 112 7.60 -0.78 -10.11
CA PRO A 112 7.05 -0.43 -11.42
C PRO A 112 7.92 -0.92 -12.57
N THR A 113 9.25 -0.81 -12.47
CA THR A 113 10.19 -1.22 -13.49
C THR A 113 10.17 -2.73 -13.73
N GLU A 114 10.17 -3.54 -12.66
CA GLU A 114 10.03 -5.00 -12.76
C GLU A 114 8.75 -5.40 -13.52
N ARG A 115 7.64 -4.73 -13.21
CA ARG A 115 6.35 -4.95 -13.88
C ARG A 115 6.41 -4.56 -15.35
N ALA A 116 6.94 -3.37 -15.64
CA ALA A 116 7.08 -2.89 -17.01
C ALA A 116 7.93 -3.84 -17.87
N ILE A 117 9.10 -4.26 -17.37
CA ILE A 117 9.99 -5.21 -18.07
C ILE A 117 9.27 -6.52 -18.34
N LEU A 118 8.62 -7.11 -17.30
CA LEU A 118 7.89 -8.37 -17.47
C LEU A 118 6.81 -8.26 -18.53
N ASN A 119 6.03 -7.18 -18.49
CA ASN A 119 4.90 -6.98 -19.39
C ASN A 119 5.36 -6.74 -20.83
N THR A 120 6.38 -5.90 -21.01
CA THR A 120 6.99 -5.67 -22.31
C THR A 120 7.57 -6.98 -22.88
N THR A 121 8.28 -7.76 -22.04
CA THR A 121 8.83 -9.05 -22.48
C THR A 121 7.74 -10.04 -22.89
N LYS A 122 6.64 -10.09 -22.14
CA LYS A 122 5.48 -10.93 -22.52
C LYS A 122 4.86 -10.46 -23.83
N ALA A 123 4.69 -9.16 -24.04
CA ALA A 123 4.16 -8.60 -25.28
C ALA A 123 5.04 -8.97 -26.48
N PHE A 124 6.36 -8.86 -26.37
CA PHE A 124 7.30 -9.27 -27.43
C PHE A 124 7.29 -10.79 -27.71
N LYS A 125 6.98 -11.61 -26.69
CA LYS A 125 6.90 -13.08 -26.85
C LYS A 125 5.55 -13.57 -27.34
N SER A 126 4.49 -12.79 -27.22
CA SER A 126 3.16 -13.12 -27.74
C SER A 126 3.11 -12.85 -29.24
N TYR A 127 3.48 -13.84 -30.03
CA TYR A 127 3.40 -13.77 -31.49
C TYR A 127 1.93 -13.64 -31.94
N GLY A 128 1.55 -12.47 -32.47
CA GLY A 128 0.43 -12.33 -33.39
C GLY A 128 -0.97 -12.16 -32.80
N SER A 129 -1.16 -12.02 -31.50
CA SER A 129 -2.45 -11.66 -30.92
C SER A 129 -2.35 -10.48 -29.95
N PHE A 130 -2.22 -9.28 -30.50
CA PHE A 130 -2.58 -8.08 -29.76
C PHE A 130 -4.10 -8.04 -29.66
N ASP A 131 -4.65 -8.59 -28.59
CA ASP A 131 -6.03 -8.28 -28.23
C ASP A 131 -6.07 -6.85 -27.69
N GLU A 132 -6.68 -5.93 -28.44
CA GLU A 132 -6.91 -4.55 -27.99
C GLU A 132 -7.71 -4.49 -26.66
N LYS A 133 -8.31 -5.60 -26.26
CA LYS A 133 -9.06 -5.77 -25.02
C LYS A 133 -8.17 -6.14 -23.83
N ASP A 134 -6.88 -6.50 -24.05
CA ASP A 134 -5.98 -6.80 -22.95
C ASP A 134 -5.76 -5.53 -22.10
N PRO A 135 -6.04 -5.57 -20.78
CA PRO A 135 -5.79 -4.46 -19.86
C PRO A 135 -4.36 -3.90 -19.96
N MET A 136 -3.42 -4.72 -20.39
CA MET A 136 -2.01 -4.36 -20.55
C MET A 136 -1.74 -3.50 -21.78
N SER A 137 -2.37 -3.79 -22.90
CA SER A 137 -2.30 -2.95 -24.11
C SER A 137 -2.83 -1.55 -23.83
N LYS A 138 -3.84 -1.45 -22.99
CA LYS A 138 -4.43 -0.18 -22.56
C LYS A 138 -3.51 0.60 -21.62
N LEU A 139 -2.80 -0.08 -20.72
CA LEU A 139 -1.83 0.54 -19.82
C LEU A 139 -0.64 1.13 -20.59
N LEU A 140 -0.13 0.43 -21.61
CA LEU A 140 0.98 0.88 -22.45
C LEU A 140 0.60 2.09 -23.32
N ASN A 141 -0.67 2.20 -23.71
CA ASN A 141 -1.17 3.29 -24.56
C ASN A 141 -1.68 4.52 -23.79
N GLY A 142 -1.59 4.54 -22.47
CA GLY A 142 -2.04 5.68 -21.65
C GLY A 142 -3.56 5.94 -21.66
N ASN A 143 -4.33 5.07 -22.26
CA ASN A 143 -5.78 5.22 -22.43
C ASN A 143 -6.54 4.44 -21.36
N TRP A 144 -6.83 5.09 -20.24
CA TRP A 144 -7.81 4.59 -19.27
C TRP A 144 -9.22 4.76 -19.81
N ASN A 145 -9.86 3.66 -20.17
CA ASN A 145 -11.28 3.67 -20.50
C ASN A 145 -12.13 3.53 -19.22
N PRO A 146 -13.37 4.03 -19.24
CA PRO A 146 -14.27 3.89 -18.11
C PRO A 146 -14.44 2.46 -17.55
N GLY A 147 -14.30 1.40 -18.33
CA GLY A 147 -14.34 0.00 -17.88
C GLY A 147 -13.14 -0.43 -17.03
N ASP A 148 -12.00 0.21 -17.21
CA ASP A 148 -10.77 -0.16 -16.54
C ASP A 148 -10.81 0.09 -15.02
N TYR A 149 -11.67 1.04 -14.57
CA TYR A 149 -11.90 1.30 -13.14
C TYR A 149 -12.54 0.10 -12.41
N VAL A 150 -13.48 -0.57 -13.05
CA VAL A 150 -14.18 -1.73 -12.46
C VAL A 150 -13.25 -2.94 -12.42
N GLU A 151 -12.46 -3.16 -13.45
CA GLU A 151 -11.42 -4.19 -13.48
C GLU A 151 -10.35 -3.93 -12.41
N PHE A 152 -9.91 -2.68 -12.24
CA PHE A 152 -9.01 -2.29 -11.16
C PHE A 152 -9.58 -2.65 -9.79
N VAL A 153 -10.86 -2.31 -9.52
CA VAL A 153 -11.53 -2.62 -8.25
C VAL A 153 -11.61 -4.12 -8.02
N LYS A 154 -11.97 -4.91 -9.03
CA LYS A 154 -12.06 -6.38 -8.93
C LYS A 154 -10.69 -6.98 -8.62
N LYS A 155 -9.67 -6.60 -9.38
CA LYS A 155 -8.30 -7.08 -9.16
C LYS A 155 -7.78 -6.71 -7.78
N TYR A 156 -8.09 -5.50 -7.31
CA TYR A 156 -7.75 -5.08 -5.96
C TYR A 156 -8.41 -5.96 -4.89
N ILE A 157 -9.70 -6.29 -5.06
CA ILE A 157 -10.41 -7.22 -4.17
C ILE A 157 -9.73 -8.60 -4.17
N GLU A 158 -9.39 -9.14 -5.33
CA GLU A 158 -8.72 -10.44 -5.45
C GLU A 158 -7.39 -10.51 -4.68
N GLU A 159 -6.63 -9.42 -4.72
CA GLU A 159 -5.32 -9.35 -4.06
C GLU A 159 -5.40 -9.01 -2.57
N HIS A 160 -6.49 -8.35 -2.12
CA HIS A 160 -6.55 -7.72 -0.79
C HIS A 160 -7.82 -8.02 0.02
N TYR A 161 -8.68 -8.95 -0.41
CA TYR A 161 -10.00 -9.22 0.22
C TYR A 161 -9.93 -9.51 1.73
N MET A 162 -8.80 -9.94 2.25
CA MET A 162 -8.59 -10.20 3.68
C MET A 162 -8.49 -8.92 4.53
N LYS A 163 -8.33 -7.74 3.90
CA LYS A 163 -8.19 -6.45 4.58
C LYS A 163 -9.51 -5.69 4.54
N GLU A 164 -9.66 -4.70 5.41
CA GLU A 164 -10.74 -3.73 5.26
C GLU A 164 -10.52 -2.93 3.97
N ILE A 165 -11.52 -2.93 3.08
CA ILE A 165 -11.47 -2.24 1.78
C ILE A 165 -12.69 -1.35 1.68
N GLN A 166 -12.48 -0.06 1.40
CA GLN A 166 -13.56 0.89 1.14
C GLN A 166 -13.47 1.43 -0.29
N LEU A 167 -14.61 1.43 -1.00
CA LEU A 167 -14.65 1.89 -2.39
C LEU A 167 -14.20 3.34 -2.56
N ARG A 168 -14.44 4.20 -1.55
CA ARG A 168 -13.99 5.60 -1.57
C ARG A 168 -12.48 5.73 -1.66
N ASP A 169 -11.73 4.81 -1.02
CA ASP A 169 -10.28 4.84 -1.01
C ASP A 169 -9.73 4.43 -2.38
N LEU A 170 -10.39 3.45 -3.02
CA LEU A 170 -10.09 3.04 -4.39
C LEU A 170 -10.40 4.16 -5.40
N ALA A 171 -11.45 4.95 -5.16
CA ALA A 171 -11.81 6.09 -5.99
C ALA A 171 -10.73 7.17 -5.96
N VAL A 172 -10.15 7.46 -4.79
CA VAL A 172 -9.03 8.40 -4.65
C VAL A 172 -7.82 7.93 -5.47
N VAL A 173 -7.48 6.64 -5.38
CA VAL A 173 -6.36 6.06 -6.16
C VAL A 173 -6.62 6.10 -7.66
N ALA A 174 -7.87 5.91 -8.07
CA ALA A 174 -8.29 5.97 -9.47
C ALA A 174 -8.51 7.41 -9.99
N HIS A 175 -8.29 8.44 -9.16
CA HIS A 175 -8.54 9.86 -9.47
C HIS A 175 -9.98 10.15 -9.94
N VAL A 176 -10.97 9.46 -9.37
CA VAL A 176 -12.40 9.67 -9.64
C VAL A 176 -13.18 9.91 -8.34
N SER A 177 -14.41 10.43 -8.45
CA SER A 177 -15.26 10.56 -7.27
C SER A 177 -15.79 9.19 -6.80
N GLY A 178 -15.93 9.03 -5.46
CA GLY A 178 -16.49 7.80 -4.88
C GLY A 178 -17.90 7.50 -5.41
N SER A 179 -18.72 8.53 -5.62
CA SER A 179 -20.07 8.40 -6.19
C SER A 179 -20.03 7.87 -7.63
N TYR A 180 -19.13 8.41 -8.46
CA TYR A 180 -18.96 7.94 -9.83
C TYR A 180 -18.54 6.47 -9.85
N LEU A 181 -17.51 6.10 -9.07
CA LEU A 181 -17.02 4.72 -9.04
C LEU A 181 -18.10 3.74 -8.52
N SER A 182 -18.89 4.14 -7.52
CA SER A 182 -19.99 3.33 -6.97
C SER A 182 -21.08 3.04 -7.99
N VAL A 183 -21.54 4.08 -8.70
CA VAL A 183 -22.58 3.93 -9.75
C VAL A 183 -22.06 3.08 -10.89
N LYS A 184 -20.83 3.33 -11.32
CA LYS A 184 -20.19 2.60 -12.39
C LYS A 184 -19.99 1.12 -12.05
N PHE A 185 -19.44 0.84 -10.87
CA PHE A 185 -19.24 -0.53 -10.39
C PHE A 185 -20.60 -1.30 -10.37
N LYS A 186 -21.65 -0.70 -9.77
CA LYS A 186 -22.98 -1.32 -9.72
C LYS A 186 -23.57 -1.57 -11.11
N LYS A 187 -23.38 -0.64 -12.05
CA LYS A 187 -23.86 -0.76 -13.42
C LYS A 187 -23.19 -1.90 -14.18
N GLU A 188 -21.88 -2.09 -14.01
CA GLU A 188 -21.10 -3.09 -14.78
C GLU A 188 -21.11 -4.46 -14.11
N VAL A 189 -21.11 -4.51 -12.77
CA VAL A 189 -21.04 -5.77 -12.00
C VAL A 189 -22.44 -6.32 -11.65
N GLY A 190 -23.46 -5.47 -11.70
CA GLY A 190 -24.85 -5.83 -11.36
C GLY A 190 -25.18 -5.85 -9.88
N CYS A 191 -24.19 -5.59 -9.00
CA CYS A 191 -24.38 -5.51 -7.55
C CYS A 191 -23.49 -4.41 -6.95
N SER A 192 -23.74 -4.01 -5.69
CA SER A 192 -22.93 -3.03 -5.01
C SER A 192 -21.53 -3.59 -4.72
N PHE A 193 -20.55 -2.68 -4.51
CA PHE A 193 -19.20 -3.04 -4.11
C PHE A 193 -19.19 -3.92 -2.84
N THR A 194 -19.96 -3.54 -1.83
CA THR A 194 -20.04 -4.27 -0.55
C THR A 194 -20.59 -5.68 -0.76
N GLU A 195 -21.67 -5.83 -1.54
CA GLU A 195 -22.23 -7.14 -1.88
C GLU A 195 -21.24 -8.02 -2.66
N TYR A 196 -20.51 -7.42 -3.58
CA TYR A 196 -19.47 -8.11 -4.34
C TYR A 196 -18.33 -8.60 -3.44
N LEU A 197 -17.82 -7.73 -2.55
CA LEU A 197 -16.75 -8.06 -1.60
C LEU A 197 -17.18 -9.18 -0.64
N VAL A 198 -18.39 -9.09 -0.07
CA VAL A 198 -18.92 -10.13 0.81
C VAL A 198 -19.05 -11.45 0.07
N ARG A 199 -19.62 -11.45 -1.14
CA ARG A 199 -19.73 -12.66 -1.96
C ARG A 199 -18.36 -13.26 -2.31
N PHE A 200 -17.40 -12.42 -2.66
CA PHE A 200 -16.02 -12.86 -2.93
C PHE A 200 -15.41 -13.54 -1.72
N ARG A 201 -15.49 -12.91 -0.54
CA ARG A 201 -15.00 -13.47 0.75
C ARG A 201 -15.67 -14.79 1.08
N MET A 202 -16.99 -14.90 0.89
CA MET A 202 -17.71 -16.15 1.14
C MET A 202 -17.29 -17.28 0.21
N ASN A 203 -17.04 -16.99 -1.06
CA ASN A 203 -16.52 -17.99 -1.98
C ASN A 203 -15.11 -18.44 -1.57
N LYS A 204 -14.24 -17.51 -1.17
CA LYS A 204 -12.91 -17.86 -0.64
C LYS A 204 -12.97 -18.64 0.66
N ALA A 205 -13.93 -18.34 1.54
CA ALA A 205 -14.16 -19.13 2.76
C ALA A 205 -14.57 -20.57 2.42
N LYS A 206 -15.45 -20.79 1.45
CA LYS A 206 -15.82 -22.14 0.99
C LYS A 206 -14.59 -22.91 0.47
N GLU A 207 -13.79 -22.30 -0.40
CA GLU A 207 -12.55 -22.90 -0.91
C GLU A 207 -11.60 -23.31 0.23
N LEU A 208 -11.46 -22.47 1.26
CA LEU A 208 -10.61 -22.74 2.41
C LEU A 208 -11.16 -23.89 3.30
N PHE A 209 -12.47 -23.99 3.47
CA PHE A 209 -13.08 -25.11 4.19
C PHE A 209 -12.91 -26.44 3.45
N GLU A 210 -12.95 -26.44 2.13
CA GLU A 210 -12.75 -27.64 1.31
C GLU A 210 -11.29 -28.11 1.31
N GLN A 211 -10.34 -27.17 1.42
CA GLN A 211 -8.91 -27.47 1.33
C GLN A 211 -8.21 -27.70 2.68
N LYS A 212 -8.78 -27.21 3.77
CA LYS A 212 -8.16 -27.23 5.11
C LYS A 212 -9.18 -27.63 6.18
N ASN A 213 -8.75 -28.47 7.11
CA ASN A 213 -9.47 -28.72 8.39
C ASN A 213 -9.30 -27.50 9.33
N ALA A 214 -9.77 -26.34 8.92
CA ALA A 214 -9.68 -25.11 9.70
C ALA A 214 -11.02 -24.81 10.40
N SER A 215 -10.96 -24.24 11.59
CA SER A 215 -12.15 -23.81 12.32
C SER A 215 -12.81 -22.61 11.67
N CYS A 216 -14.11 -22.40 11.91
CA CYS A 216 -14.84 -21.23 11.42
C CYS A 216 -14.16 -19.91 11.80
N LYS A 217 -13.58 -19.81 12.99
CA LYS A 217 -12.88 -18.61 13.48
C LYS A 217 -11.60 -18.34 12.70
N GLU A 218 -10.84 -19.38 12.39
CA GLU A 218 -9.62 -19.24 11.58
C GLU A 218 -9.95 -18.84 10.15
N VAL A 219 -10.95 -19.48 9.54
CA VAL A 219 -11.37 -19.13 8.18
C VAL A 219 -11.94 -17.70 8.12
N ALA A 220 -12.74 -17.29 9.12
CA ALA A 220 -13.24 -15.92 9.20
C ALA A 220 -12.09 -14.89 9.21
N ALA A 221 -11.08 -15.11 10.07
CA ALA A 221 -9.89 -14.23 10.12
C ALA A 221 -9.09 -14.24 8.79
N MET A 222 -9.03 -15.39 8.10
CA MET A 222 -8.33 -15.49 6.80
C MET A 222 -9.06 -14.76 5.67
N VAL A 223 -10.37 -14.59 5.75
CA VAL A 223 -11.15 -13.91 4.70
C VAL A 223 -11.56 -12.48 5.07
N GLY A 224 -11.09 -11.95 6.20
CA GLY A 224 -11.26 -10.56 6.59
C GLY A 224 -12.51 -10.25 7.42
N TYR A 225 -12.93 -11.21 8.29
CA TYR A 225 -14.00 -11.06 9.29
C TYR A 225 -13.47 -11.18 10.71
#